data_055501208fa49e3e3a1d59fefb132ca5
#
_entry.id   055501208fa49e3e3a1d59fefb132ca5
#
_cell.length_a   1.000
_cell.length_b   1.000
_cell.length_c   1.000
_cell.angle_alpha   90.00
_cell.angle_beta   90.00
_cell.angle_gamma   90.00
#
_symmetry.space_group_name_H-M   'P 1'
#
loop_
_entity.id
_entity.type
_entity.pdbx_description
1 polymer ?
#
loop_
_entity_poly.entity_id
_entity_poly.type
_entity_poly.pdbx_seq_one_letter_code
_entity_poly.pdbx_strand_id
1 'polypeptide(L)'
;MKRLAAIFMSLVLCLYLTGCGKSAGTVQEARPAPGFAPLTEIAEGRKNVYLIVKIIENSSYWDVIIDGARDGGNDLGCNIYYSGSYVETDWESHERLLNEAAAAGADAIILAPDDSVNLSEKIEELYDSGIPIVLIDTIANTDCYDVCYMTDNLMAGQKSAEEMISLLRKNGTSDSESVKIGIQVGSTSSLTIIERLAGFFQYWSKNAPPSWEVISDIKCNEGSVDNAVKCAEELLDYPDLKGVFGTNNGSTVGFARVIGERGLKDIAVVGFDYSEEIAALINSGEYTVSTILQKQYDMGYTGVKSAMALISGEKMTEKFSDTGIVVVNKDTVDRDEVREALLHN
;
A
#
# COMPACT_ATOMS: atom_id res chain seq x y z
N MET A 1 29.25 53.67 64.73
CA MET A 1 28.48 52.70 65.54
C MET A 1 27.14 52.53 64.91
N LYS A 2 26.68 51.28 64.80
CA LYS A 2 25.35 50.80 64.48
C LYS A 2 25.05 50.59 62.97
N ARG A 3 25.36 49.39 62.51
CA ARG A 3 24.52 48.22 62.23
C ARG A 3 23.45 48.46 61.12
N LEU A 4 23.76 48.11 59.93
CA LEU A 4 23.33 46.98 59.07
C LEU A 4 21.90 46.55 59.33
N ALA A 5 21.04 46.69 58.30
CA ALA A 5 20.02 45.75 57.97
C ALA A 5 19.99 45.59 56.42
N ALA A 6 20.42 44.43 55.98
CA ALA A 6 20.34 44.03 54.58
C ALA A 6 18.93 43.55 54.25
N ILE A 7 18.30 44.19 53.29
CA ILE A 7 17.07 43.68 52.70
C ILE A 7 17.44 43.04 51.38
N PHE A 8 17.37 41.69 51.34
CA PHE A 8 17.48 40.88 50.14
C PHE A 8 16.21 41.12 49.30
N MET A 9 16.36 41.84 48.23
CA MET A 9 15.34 41.96 47.22
C MET A 9 15.69 40.97 46.10
N SER A 10 15.06 39.80 46.16
CA SER A 10 15.16 38.76 45.12
C SER A 10 14.51 39.30 43.87
N LEU A 11 15.32 39.69 42.91
CA LEU A 11 14.91 40.02 41.56
C LEU A 11 14.64 38.71 40.82
N VAL A 12 13.37 38.28 40.72
CA VAL A 12 12.98 37.17 39.86
C VAL A 12 13.02 37.67 38.41
N LEU A 13 14.10 37.35 37.73
CA LEU A 13 14.28 37.55 36.30
C LEU A 13 13.48 36.49 35.58
N CYS A 14 12.24 36.77 35.18
CA CYS A 14 11.50 35.93 34.25
C CYS A 14 12.14 36.01 32.86
N LEU A 15 13.04 35.05 32.59
CA LEU A 15 13.50 34.79 31.24
C LEU A 15 12.33 34.12 30.47
N TYR A 16 11.67 34.90 29.64
CA TYR A 16 10.81 34.38 28.59
C TYR A 16 11.72 33.70 27.55
N LEU A 17 11.96 32.43 27.75
CA LEU A 17 12.41 31.56 26.67
C LEU A 17 11.22 31.37 25.72
N THR A 18 11.18 32.15 24.63
CA THR A 18 10.40 31.80 23.46
C THR A 18 11.03 30.54 22.85
N GLY A 19 10.67 29.41 23.40
CA GLY A 19 10.94 28.11 22.76
C GLY A 19 10.13 28.06 21.47
N CYS A 20 10.81 28.02 20.33
CA CYS A 20 10.23 27.44 19.13
C CYS A 20 9.79 26.02 19.50
N GLY A 21 8.52 25.86 19.80
CA GLY A 21 7.90 24.56 19.92
C GLY A 21 7.92 23.93 18.53
N LYS A 22 8.90 23.06 18.29
CA LYS A 22 8.69 21.99 17.35
C LYS A 22 7.44 21.29 17.88
N SER A 23 6.36 21.31 17.12
CA SER A 23 5.23 20.42 17.31
C SER A 23 5.83 19.02 17.31
N ALA A 24 6.02 18.44 18.51
CA ALA A 24 6.19 17.01 18.63
C ALA A 24 4.84 16.45 18.16
N GLY A 25 4.79 15.98 16.93
CA GLY A 25 3.74 15.07 16.51
C GLY A 25 3.69 14.03 17.62
N THR A 26 2.54 13.83 18.22
CA THR A 26 2.28 12.69 19.08
C THR A 26 2.63 11.47 18.24
N VAL A 27 3.81 10.87 18.50
CA VAL A 27 4.09 9.51 18.07
C VAL A 27 2.98 8.72 18.75
N GLN A 28 2.00 8.33 17.96
CA GLN A 28 0.98 7.39 18.42
C GLN A 28 1.78 6.15 18.77
N GLU A 29 1.82 5.77 20.05
CA GLU A 29 2.49 4.52 20.46
C GLU A 29 1.94 3.44 19.53
N ALA A 30 2.84 2.81 18.75
CA ALA A 30 2.46 1.80 17.79
C ALA A 30 1.69 0.71 18.55
N ARG A 31 0.42 0.56 18.23
CA ARG A 31 -0.40 -0.54 18.77
C ARG A 31 0.25 -1.83 18.27
N PRO A 32 0.71 -2.74 19.15
CA PRO A 32 1.36 -3.97 18.68
C PRO A 32 0.37 -4.76 17.82
N ALA A 33 0.84 -5.30 16.69
CA ALA A 33 0.02 -6.16 15.85
C ALA A 33 -0.58 -7.29 16.69
N PRO A 34 -1.83 -7.70 16.44
CA PRO A 34 -2.47 -8.79 17.16
C PRO A 34 -1.79 -10.12 16.86
N GLY A 35 -1.96 -11.11 17.72
CA GLY A 35 -1.61 -12.49 17.41
C GLY A 35 -2.47 -13.05 16.27
N PHE A 36 -2.11 -14.23 15.78
CA PHE A 36 -2.83 -14.90 14.72
C PHE A 36 -4.26 -15.29 15.08
N ALA A 37 -5.19 -15.02 14.18
CA ALA A 37 -6.57 -15.47 14.23
C ALA A 37 -6.83 -16.57 13.19
N PRO A 38 -7.72 -17.55 13.46
CA PRO A 38 -8.10 -18.54 12.47
C PRO A 38 -8.93 -17.88 11.35
N LEU A 39 -8.58 -18.18 10.09
CA LEU A 39 -9.29 -17.73 8.90
C LEU A 39 -10.23 -18.79 8.34
N THR A 40 -9.88 -20.07 8.52
CA THR A 40 -10.68 -21.24 8.16
C THR A 40 -11.15 -21.99 9.41
N GLU A 41 -12.05 -22.97 9.25
CA GLU A 41 -12.35 -23.92 10.34
C GLU A 41 -11.10 -24.76 10.63
N ILE A 42 -10.61 -24.69 11.88
CA ILE A 42 -9.40 -25.36 12.30
C ILE A 42 -9.71 -26.81 12.65
N ALA A 43 -8.97 -27.74 12.05
CA ALA A 43 -9.12 -29.17 12.29
C ALA A 43 -7.75 -29.83 12.54
N GLU A 44 -7.74 -30.80 13.47
CA GLU A 44 -6.56 -31.59 13.79
C GLU A 44 -6.08 -32.42 12.54
N GLY A 45 -4.79 -32.52 12.37
CA GLY A 45 -4.16 -33.26 11.26
C GLY A 45 -4.12 -32.52 9.92
N ARG A 46 -4.73 -31.36 9.81
CA ARG A 46 -4.54 -30.47 8.65
C ARG A 46 -3.23 -29.71 8.74
N LYS A 47 -2.71 -29.30 7.59
CA LYS A 47 -1.53 -28.43 7.50
C LYS A 47 -1.85 -27.03 7.97
N ASN A 48 -0.91 -26.40 8.67
CA ASN A 48 -1.02 -25.07 9.22
C ASN A 48 -0.26 -24.06 8.34
N VAL A 49 -0.97 -23.20 7.65
CA VAL A 49 -0.41 -22.13 6.82
C VAL A 49 -0.68 -20.79 7.50
N TYR A 50 0.35 -19.96 7.61
CA TYR A 50 0.29 -18.66 8.24
C TYR A 50 0.36 -17.56 7.18
N LEU A 51 -0.67 -16.71 7.13
CA LEU A 51 -0.76 -15.56 6.25
C LEU A 51 -0.46 -14.28 7.05
N ILE A 52 0.54 -13.53 6.59
CA ILE A 52 0.89 -12.22 7.15
C ILE A 52 0.69 -11.17 6.07
N VAL A 53 -0.30 -10.32 6.26
CA VAL A 53 -0.62 -9.18 5.36
C VAL A 53 -0.11 -7.87 5.96
N LYS A 54 0.07 -6.83 5.13
CA LYS A 54 0.62 -5.56 5.63
C LYS A 54 -0.30 -4.85 6.62
N ILE A 55 -1.63 -4.85 6.33
CA ILE A 55 -2.64 -4.22 7.20
C ILE A 55 -3.82 -5.16 7.38
N ILE A 56 -4.36 -5.20 8.60
CA ILE A 56 -5.55 -6.03 8.95
C ILE A 56 -6.80 -5.21 9.25
N GLU A 57 -6.75 -3.90 9.27
CA GLU A 57 -7.89 -3.03 9.54
C GLU A 57 -8.03 -1.94 8.47
N ASN A 58 -9.28 -1.63 8.11
CA ASN A 58 -9.63 -0.51 7.23
C ASN A 58 -8.97 -0.51 5.84
N SER A 59 -8.76 -1.68 5.24
CA SER A 59 -8.19 -1.80 3.92
C SER A 59 -8.93 -2.84 3.07
N SER A 60 -9.76 -2.37 2.16
CA SER A 60 -10.44 -3.23 1.19
C SER A 60 -9.45 -4.06 0.35
N TYR A 61 -8.26 -3.55 0.09
CA TYR A 61 -7.21 -4.27 -0.63
C TYR A 61 -6.82 -5.58 0.08
N TRP A 62 -6.51 -5.50 1.38
CA TRP A 62 -6.09 -6.67 2.15
C TRP A 62 -7.24 -7.62 2.46
N ASP A 63 -8.46 -7.09 2.61
CA ASP A 63 -9.66 -7.91 2.81
C ASP A 63 -9.87 -8.88 1.64
N VAL A 64 -9.66 -8.43 0.39
CA VAL A 64 -9.77 -9.26 -0.82
C VAL A 64 -8.70 -10.35 -0.88
N ILE A 65 -7.45 -10.05 -0.49
CA ILE A 65 -6.38 -11.06 -0.37
C ILE A 65 -6.74 -12.11 0.69
N ILE A 66 -7.24 -11.66 1.84
CA ILE A 66 -7.65 -12.54 2.95
C ILE A 66 -8.80 -13.45 2.51
N ASP A 67 -9.76 -12.94 1.74
CA ASP A 67 -10.87 -13.74 1.20
C ASP A 67 -10.36 -14.80 0.22
N GLY A 68 -9.45 -14.46 -0.69
CA GLY A 68 -8.80 -15.43 -1.57
C GLY A 68 -8.07 -16.53 -0.80
N ALA A 69 -7.34 -16.16 0.26
CA ALA A 69 -6.65 -17.13 1.10
C ALA A 69 -7.63 -18.02 1.90
N ARG A 70 -8.76 -17.46 2.36
CA ARG A 70 -9.82 -18.23 3.03
C ARG A 70 -10.39 -19.30 2.10
N ASP A 71 -10.75 -18.92 0.89
CA ASP A 71 -11.33 -19.83 -0.10
C ASP A 71 -10.31 -20.89 -0.51
N GLY A 72 -9.05 -20.51 -0.77
CA GLY A 72 -7.96 -21.47 -1.01
C GLY A 72 -7.78 -22.45 0.14
N GLY A 73 -7.84 -21.99 1.39
CA GLY A 73 -7.75 -22.84 2.57
C GLY A 73 -8.91 -23.83 2.71
N ASN A 74 -10.13 -23.38 2.43
CA ASN A 74 -11.32 -24.22 2.43
C ASN A 74 -11.26 -25.29 1.32
N ASP A 75 -10.92 -24.90 0.10
CA ASP A 75 -10.86 -25.79 -1.06
C ASP A 75 -9.77 -26.87 -0.92
N LEU A 76 -8.62 -26.50 -0.33
CA LEU A 76 -7.48 -27.41 -0.17
C LEU A 76 -7.46 -28.12 1.19
N GLY A 77 -8.38 -27.78 2.09
CA GLY A 77 -8.53 -28.45 3.38
C GLY A 77 -7.35 -28.23 4.32
N CYS A 78 -6.79 -27.02 4.36
CA CYS A 78 -5.76 -26.63 5.32
C CYS A 78 -6.26 -25.63 6.35
N ASN A 79 -5.56 -25.54 7.47
CA ASN A 79 -5.78 -24.53 8.48
C ASN A 79 -5.06 -23.25 8.06
N ILE A 80 -5.78 -22.15 7.92
CA ILE A 80 -5.20 -20.83 7.68
C ILE A 80 -5.32 -20.00 8.94
N TYR A 81 -4.18 -19.47 9.39
CA TYR A 81 -4.09 -18.45 10.42
C TYR A 81 -3.60 -17.16 9.79
N TYR A 82 -4.22 -16.03 10.12
CA TYR A 82 -3.81 -14.75 9.54
C TYR A 82 -3.56 -13.70 10.60
N SER A 83 -2.67 -12.79 10.28
CA SER A 83 -2.39 -11.57 11.05
C SER A 83 -1.72 -10.52 10.14
N GLY A 84 -1.46 -9.36 10.70
CA GLY A 84 -0.77 -8.25 10.05
C GLY A 84 -0.63 -7.07 10.99
N SER A 85 -0.04 -6.00 10.51
CA SER A 85 0.11 -4.77 11.27
C SER A 85 -1.13 -3.88 11.21
N TYR A 86 -1.11 -2.76 11.92
CA TYR A 86 -2.13 -1.72 11.83
C TYR A 86 -1.72 -0.56 10.90
N VAL A 87 -0.45 -0.53 10.50
CA VAL A 87 0.12 0.43 9.55
C VAL A 87 1.13 -0.27 8.64
N GLU A 88 1.21 0.13 7.36
CA GLU A 88 2.06 -0.53 6.34
C GLU A 88 3.58 -0.37 6.54
N THR A 89 4.04 0.30 7.58
CA THR A 89 5.46 0.58 7.82
C THR A 89 5.98 -0.02 9.13
N ASP A 90 5.21 -0.92 9.75
CA ASP A 90 5.55 -1.56 11.03
C ASP A 90 6.21 -2.94 10.81
N TRP A 91 7.42 -2.91 10.24
CA TRP A 91 8.19 -4.13 9.93
C TRP A 91 8.59 -4.91 11.19
N GLU A 92 8.76 -4.25 12.34
CA GLU A 92 9.06 -4.90 13.62
C GLU A 92 7.91 -5.82 14.04
N SER A 93 6.67 -5.42 13.81
CA SER A 93 5.51 -6.29 14.02
C SER A 93 5.50 -7.48 13.07
N HIS A 94 5.88 -7.29 11.79
CA HIS A 94 6.01 -8.41 10.85
C HIS A 94 7.10 -9.40 11.26
N GLU A 95 8.28 -8.92 11.69
CA GLU A 95 9.33 -9.78 12.20
C GLU A 95 8.86 -10.60 13.42
N ARG A 96 8.13 -9.97 14.33
CA ARG A 96 7.53 -10.67 15.48
C ARG A 96 6.53 -11.74 15.04
N LEU A 97 5.64 -11.44 14.09
CA LEU A 97 4.67 -12.38 13.55
C LEU A 97 5.34 -13.56 12.83
N LEU A 98 6.43 -13.34 12.09
CA LEU A 98 7.23 -14.40 11.48
C LEU A 98 7.80 -15.35 12.55
N ASN A 99 8.35 -14.81 13.65
CA ASN A 99 8.82 -15.60 14.78
C ASN A 99 7.70 -16.39 15.46
N GLU A 100 6.51 -15.77 15.66
CA GLU A 100 5.35 -16.42 16.24
C GLU A 100 4.84 -17.58 15.36
N ALA A 101 4.76 -17.38 14.04
CA ALA A 101 4.36 -18.44 13.09
C ALA A 101 5.31 -19.63 13.14
N ALA A 102 6.62 -19.38 13.10
CA ALA A 102 7.63 -20.42 13.21
C ALA A 102 7.57 -21.18 14.54
N ALA A 103 7.45 -20.46 15.66
CA ALA A 103 7.32 -21.06 16.99
C ALA A 103 6.04 -21.88 17.16
N ALA A 104 4.96 -21.51 16.47
CA ALA A 104 3.71 -22.27 16.44
C ALA A 104 3.74 -23.49 15.52
N GLY A 105 4.84 -23.73 14.81
CA GLY A 105 5.02 -24.88 13.92
C GLY A 105 4.32 -24.70 12.57
N ALA A 106 4.50 -23.55 11.94
CA ALA A 106 4.00 -23.32 10.59
C ALA A 106 4.53 -24.36 9.60
N ASP A 107 3.64 -24.99 8.85
CA ASP A 107 4.03 -25.86 7.71
C ASP A 107 4.44 -25.02 6.49
N ALA A 108 3.93 -23.79 6.35
CA ALA A 108 4.35 -22.77 5.38
C ALA A 108 3.93 -21.38 5.84
N ILE A 109 4.61 -20.36 5.32
CA ILE A 109 4.28 -18.94 5.57
C ILE A 109 3.99 -18.27 4.22
N ILE A 110 2.88 -17.53 4.16
CA ILE A 110 2.54 -16.60 3.09
C ILE A 110 2.74 -15.20 3.65
N LEU A 111 3.60 -14.40 3.03
CA LEU A 111 4.02 -13.09 3.55
C LEU A 111 3.86 -12.01 2.48
N ALA A 112 3.20 -10.92 2.84
CA ALA A 112 3.31 -9.65 2.14
C ALA A 112 4.27 -8.75 2.92
N PRO A 113 5.57 -8.67 2.59
CA PRO A 113 6.50 -7.88 3.37
C PRO A 113 6.19 -6.38 3.25
N ASP A 114 6.03 -5.70 4.37
CA ASP A 114 5.83 -4.24 4.42
C ASP A 114 7.13 -3.46 4.19
N ASP A 115 8.28 -4.05 4.51
CA ASP A 115 9.61 -3.55 4.19
C ASP A 115 10.45 -4.64 3.51
N SER A 116 10.82 -4.38 2.24
CA SER A 116 11.55 -5.33 1.41
C SER A 116 12.99 -5.57 1.85
N VAL A 117 13.57 -4.69 2.68
CA VAL A 117 14.97 -4.75 3.11
C VAL A 117 15.08 -5.26 4.55
N ASN A 118 14.34 -4.66 5.47
CA ASN A 118 14.47 -4.97 6.90
C ASN A 118 14.01 -6.39 7.24
N LEU A 119 13.09 -6.97 6.47
CA LEU A 119 12.62 -8.35 6.69
C LEU A 119 13.47 -9.42 6.02
N SER A 120 14.46 -9.05 5.17
CA SER A 120 15.22 -10.02 4.37
C SER A 120 15.95 -11.06 5.24
N GLU A 121 16.67 -10.61 6.29
CA GLU A 121 17.43 -11.51 7.17
C GLU A 121 16.51 -12.52 7.89
N LYS A 122 15.33 -12.08 8.33
CA LYS A 122 14.36 -12.97 8.98
C LYS A 122 13.75 -13.97 7.99
N ILE A 123 13.47 -13.55 6.76
CA ILE A 123 12.98 -14.44 5.70
C ILE A 123 14.04 -15.51 5.39
N GLU A 124 15.33 -15.13 5.27
CA GLU A 124 16.44 -16.06 5.04
C GLU A 124 16.56 -17.09 6.17
N GLU A 125 16.53 -16.65 7.42
CA GLU A 125 16.58 -17.53 8.60
C GLU A 125 15.47 -18.59 8.56
N LEU A 126 14.22 -18.20 8.28
CA LEU A 126 13.09 -19.10 8.24
C LEU A 126 13.13 -20.05 7.05
N TYR A 127 13.52 -19.55 5.88
CA TYR A 127 13.71 -20.36 4.68
C TYR A 127 14.80 -21.43 4.87
N ASP A 128 15.93 -21.04 5.45
CA ASP A 128 17.04 -21.96 5.76
C ASP A 128 16.67 -22.99 6.84
N SER A 129 15.71 -22.68 7.70
CA SER A 129 15.15 -23.64 8.66
C SER A 129 14.23 -24.68 8.01
N GLY A 130 13.92 -24.52 6.72
CA GLY A 130 13.10 -25.43 5.93
C GLY A 130 11.61 -25.12 5.91
N ILE A 131 11.20 -23.92 6.34
CA ILE A 131 9.81 -23.47 6.23
C ILE A 131 9.61 -22.89 4.82
N PRO A 132 8.69 -23.44 3.99
CA PRO A 132 8.33 -22.85 2.71
C PRO A 132 7.82 -21.42 2.86
N ILE A 133 8.36 -20.50 2.04
CA ILE A 133 7.99 -19.08 2.04
C ILE A 133 7.38 -18.70 0.69
N VAL A 134 6.13 -18.30 0.71
CA VAL A 134 5.43 -17.72 -0.44
C VAL A 134 5.28 -16.23 -0.21
N LEU A 135 5.84 -15.41 -1.08
CA LEU A 135 5.63 -13.96 -1.05
C LEU A 135 4.40 -13.58 -1.88
N ILE A 136 3.67 -12.58 -1.43
CA ILE A 136 2.55 -11.98 -2.16
C ILE A 136 2.66 -10.46 -2.13
N ASP A 137 2.10 -9.79 -3.13
CA ASP A 137 2.04 -8.32 -3.26
C ASP A 137 3.40 -7.63 -3.38
N THR A 138 4.36 -7.97 -2.56
CA THR A 138 5.66 -7.32 -2.52
C THR A 138 6.78 -8.36 -2.41
N ILE A 139 7.86 -8.15 -3.17
CA ILE A 139 9.06 -8.98 -3.11
C ILE A 139 9.99 -8.48 -1.98
N ALA A 140 10.70 -9.40 -1.31
CA ALA A 140 11.78 -9.09 -0.38
C ALA A 140 13.13 -8.99 -1.11
N ASN A 141 14.08 -8.26 -0.52
CA ASN A 141 15.44 -8.10 -1.07
C ASN A 141 16.34 -9.31 -0.73
N THR A 142 15.86 -10.50 -1.03
CA THR A 142 16.54 -11.78 -0.87
C THR A 142 16.04 -12.77 -1.89
N ASP A 143 16.79 -13.83 -2.15
CA ASP A 143 16.37 -14.98 -2.97
C ASP A 143 15.84 -16.16 -2.13
N CYS A 144 15.73 -16.02 -0.80
CA CYS A 144 15.32 -17.07 0.12
C CYS A 144 13.80 -17.14 0.29
N TYR A 145 13.08 -17.39 -0.80
CA TYR A 145 11.64 -17.69 -0.86
C TYR A 145 11.38 -18.63 -2.04
N ASP A 146 10.22 -19.27 -2.07
CA ASP A 146 9.89 -20.24 -3.11
C ASP A 146 9.27 -19.60 -4.36
N VAL A 147 8.31 -18.69 -4.17
CA VAL A 147 7.63 -17.95 -5.23
C VAL A 147 7.06 -16.64 -4.69
N CYS A 148 6.93 -15.63 -5.56
CA CYS A 148 6.26 -14.36 -5.28
C CYS A 148 5.14 -14.13 -6.30
N TYR A 149 3.91 -13.95 -5.82
CA TYR A 149 2.74 -13.56 -6.61
C TYR A 149 2.46 -12.07 -6.38
N MET A 150 2.71 -11.25 -7.38
CA MET A 150 2.51 -9.82 -7.31
C MET A 150 2.25 -9.23 -8.70
N THR A 151 1.80 -8.02 -8.74
CA THR A 151 1.70 -7.23 -9.98
C THR A 151 3.09 -6.89 -10.53
N ASP A 152 3.29 -6.91 -11.85
CA ASP A 152 4.42 -6.20 -12.48
C ASP A 152 4.26 -4.70 -12.25
N ASN A 153 4.86 -4.22 -11.16
CA ASN A 153 4.70 -2.85 -10.70
C ASN A 153 5.36 -1.82 -11.62
N LEU A 154 6.41 -2.21 -12.35
CA LEU A 154 7.02 -1.33 -13.34
C LEU A 154 6.04 -1.10 -14.50
N MET A 155 5.45 -2.16 -15.03
CA MET A 155 4.43 -2.09 -16.09
C MET A 155 3.17 -1.36 -15.61
N ALA A 156 2.72 -1.62 -14.39
CA ALA A 156 1.55 -0.93 -13.81
C ALA A 156 1.80 0.58 -13.64
N GLY A 157 3.02 0.97 -13.24
CA GLY A 157 3.44 2.37 -13.21
C GLY A 157 3.45 3.03 -14.60
N GLN A 158 3.96 2.34 -15.63
CA GLN A 158 3.89 2.82 -17.02
C GLN A 158 2.44 3.02 -17.46
N LYS A 159 1.56 2.07 -17.13
CA LYS A 159 0.13 2.16 -17.43
C LYS A 159 -0.55 3.33 -16.72
N SER A 160 -0.15 3.61 -15.47
CA SER A 160 -0.65 4.77 -14.73
C SER A 160 -0.28 6.10 -15.41
N ALA A 161 0.93 6.22 -15.95
CA ALA A 161 1.34 7.42 -16.68
C ALA A 161 0.60 7.55 -18.03
N GLU A 162 0.38 6.44 -18.72
CA GLU A 162 -0.43 6.39 -19.96
C GLU A 162 -1.86 6.87 -19.70
N GLU A 163 -2.51 6.34 -18.64
CA GLU A 163 -3.85 6.76 -18.22
C GLU A 163 -3.87 8.25 -17.85
N MET A 164 -2.90 8.75 -17.08
CA MET A 164 -2.82 10.16 -16.72
C MET A 164 -2.78 11.07 -17.97
N ILE A 165 -1.93 10.76 -18.94
CA ILE A 165 -1.84 11.52 -20.20
C ILE A 165 -3.17 11.46 -20.95
N SER A 166 -3.80 10.29 -21.02
CA SER A 166 -5.11 10.09 -21.66
C SER A 166 -6.21 10.92 -20.98
N LEU A 167 -6.28 10.89 -19.65
CA LEU A 167 -7.30 11.61 -18.88
C LEU A 167 -7.14 13.13 -18.99
N LEU A 168 -5.92 13.64 -18.95
CA LEU A 168 -5.65 15.09 -19.14
C LEU A 168 -6.13 15.56 -20.49
N ARG A 169 -5.83 14.80 -21.57
CA ARG A 169 -6.32 15.11 -22.91
C ARG A 169 -7.85 15.02 -23.02
N LYS A 170 -8.45 14.02 -22.34
CA LYS A 170 -9.91 13.88 -22.26
C LYS A 170 -10.58 15.08 -21.58
N ASN A 171 -9.90 15.67 -20.58
CA ASN A 171 -10.32 16.94 -19.93
C ASN A 171 -10.09 18.19 -20.78
N GLY A 172 -9.58 18.03 -22.02
CA GLY A 172 -9.33 19.14 -22.95
C GLY A 172 -8.03 19.88 -22.69
N THR A 173 -7.12 19.36 -21.85
CA THR A 173 -5.81 19.95 -21.61
C THR A 173 -4.96 19.89 -22.87
N SER A 174 -4.50 21.06 -23.34
CA SER A 174 -3.64 21.17 -24.52
C SER A 174 -2.20 20.74 -24.21
N ASP A 175 -1.55 20.07 -25.19
CA ASP A 175 -0.15 19.70 -25.07
C ASP A 175 0.82 20.92 -24.89
N SER A 176 0.35 22.13 -25.18
CA SER A 176 1.09 23.40 -24.97
C SER A 176 0.75 24.11 -23.65
N GLU A 177 -0.27 23.63 -22.92
CA GLU A 177 -0.66 24.20 -21.63
C GLU A 177 0.34 23.80 -20.54
N SER A 178 0.70 24.73 -19.65
CA SER A 178 1.51 24.40 -18.47
C SER A 178 0.64 23.71 -17.43
N VAL A 179 1.02 22.49 -17.07
CA VAL A 179 0.24 21.62 -16.18
C VAL A 179 1.15 20.99 -15.14
N LYS A 180 0.63 20.85 -13.93
CA LYS A 180 1.30 20.13 -12.85
C LYS A 180 0.56 18.86 -12.46
N ILE A 181 1.32 17.82 -12.15
CA ILE A 181 0.83 16.54 -11.66
C ILE A 181 1.39 16.31 -10.26
N GLY A 182 0.50 16.06 -9.29
CA GLY A 182 0.85 15.70 -7.93
C GLY A 182 0.95 14.18 -7.76
N ILE A 183 1.93 13.71 -7.01
CA ILE A 183 2.07 12.28 -6.68
C ILE A 183 2.07 12.08 -5.17
N GLN A 184 1.35 11.06 -4.74
CA GLN A 184 1.35 10.61 -3.35
C GLN A 184 1.70 9.13 -3.26
N VAL A 185 2.55 8.79 -2.29
CA VAL A 185 3.02 7.43 -2.00
C VAL A 185 2.62 6.99 -0.59
N GLY A 186 2.44 5.69 -0.42
CA GLY A 186 2.16 5.09 0.90
C GLY A 186 3.42 4.84 1.73
N SER A 187 4.54 4.55 1.06
CA SER A 187 5.82 4.22 1.69
C SER A 187 6.98 4.63 0.78
N THR A 188 8.14 4.89 1.36
CA THR A 188 9.40 5.16 0.64
C THR A 188 10.34 3.97 0.62
N SER A 189 10.07 2.91 1.39
CA SER A 189 10.88 1.69 1.49
C SER A 189 10.27 0.47 0.78
N SER A 190 8.99 0.52 0.39
CA SER A 190 8.34 -0.56 -0.36
C SER A 190 8.83 -0.59 -1.81
N LEU A 191 9.41 -1.73 -2.22
CA LEU A 191 9.88 -1.93 -3.60
C LEU A 191 8.73 -1.79 -4.62
N THR A 192 7.54 -2.28 -4.30
CA THR A 192 6.30 -2.12 -5.07
C THR A 192 6.05 -0.66 -5.46
N ILE A 193 6.15 0.26 -4.49
CA ILE A 193 5.93 1.69 -4.70
C ILE A 193 7.06 2.31 -5.53
N ILE A 194 8.31 1.90 -5.26
CA ILE A 194 9.49 2.38 -6.01
C ILE A 194 9.38 1.99 -7.49
N GLU A 195 8.97 0.75 -7.78
CA GLU A 195 8.79 0.27 -9.16
C GLU A 195 7.63 0.98 -9.87
N ARG A 196 6.49 1.24 -9.20
CA ARG A 196 5.37 2.04 -9.76
C ARG A 196 5.83 3.44 -10.13
N LEU A 197 6.59 4.10 -9.27
CA LEU A 197 7.17 5.41 -9.58
C LEU A 197 8.17 5.35 -10.73
N ALA A 198 9.06 4.37 -10.73
CA ALA A 198 10.03 4.19 -11.82
C ALA A 198 9.34 3.97 -13.17
N GLY A 199 8.32 3.11 -13.22
CA GLY A 199 7.50 2.88 -14.41
C GLY A 199 6.76 4.14 -14.86
N PHE A 200 6.14 4.87 -13.93
CA PHE A 200 5.46 6.12 -14.21
C PHE A 200 6.41 7.14 -14.86
N PHE A 201 7.55 7.42 -14.23
CA PHE A 201 8.52 8.39 -14.77
C PHE A 201 9.16 7.92 -16.06
N GLN A 202 9.40 6.62 -16.25
CA GLN A 202 9.93 6.06 -17.47
C GLN A 202 8.99 6.30 -18.67
N TYR A 203 7.70 6.09 -18.50
CA TYR A 203 6.71 6.34 -19.55
C TYR A 203 6.47 7.84 -19.73
N TRP A 204 6.29 8.58 -18.63
CA TRP A 204 6.04 10.02 -18.63
C TRP A 204 7.11 10.80 -19.38
N SER A 205 8.37 10.55 -19.06
CA SER A 205 9.51 11.27 -19.69
C SER A 205 9.60 11.11 -21.21
N LYS A 206 9.01 10.05 -21.75
CA LYS A 206 9.03 9.76 -23.20
C LYS A 206 7.79 10.26 -23.94
N ASN A 207 6.64 10.32 -23.25
CA ASN A 207 5.34 10.44 -23.90
C ASN A 207 4.53 11.67 -23.47
N ALA A 208 4.84 12.26 -22.31
CA ALA A 208 4.16 13.47 -21.85
C ALA A 208 4.68 14.71 -22.62
N PRO A 209 3.81 15.71 -22.88
CA PRO A 209 4.25 16.99 -23.41
C PRO A 209 5.29 17.65 -22.49
N PRO A 210 6.31 18.33 -23.02
CA PRO A 210 7.35 18.98 -22.20
C PRO A 210 6.83 20.07 -21.25
N SER A 211 5.64 20.62 -21.52
CA SER A 211 4.96 21.60 -20.69
C SER A 211 4.23 21.00 -19.48
N TRP A 212 4.13 19.66 -19.40
CA TRP A 212 3.46 18.93 -18.31
C TRP A 212 4.51 18.43 -17.31
N GLU A 213 4.48 18.96 -16.11
CA GLU A 213 5.50 18.72 -15.09
C GLU A 213 4.93 17.90 -13.93
N VAL A 214 5.70 16.96 -13.44
CA VAL A 214 5.43 16.31 -12.15
C VAL A 214 6.03 17.17 -11.04
N ILE A 215 5.23 17.49 -10.02
CA ILE A 215 5.67 18.22 -8.84
C ILE A 215 6.77 17.40 -8.15
N SER A 216 7.91 18.02 -7.87
CA SER A 216 9.05 17.35 -7.23
C SER A 216 8.81 17.01 -5.74
N ASP A 217 7.83 17.67 -5.11
CA ASP A 217 7.39 17.40 -3.73
C ASP A 217 6.40 16.21 -3.72
N ILE A 218 6.95 15.00 -3.86
CA ILE A 218 6.18 13.76 -3.72
C ILE A 218 5.80 13.58 -2.26
N LYS A 219 4.50 13.51 -1.96
CA LYS A 219 4.01 13.34 -0.59
C LYS A 219 4.01 11.88 -0.18
N CYS A 220 4.46 11.61 1.05
CA CYS A 220 4.38 10.28 1.67
C CYS A 220 3.39 10.31 2.83
N ASN A 221 2.41 9.42 2.82
CA ASN A 221 1.40 9.33 3.87
C ASN A 221 1.73 8.30 4.98
N GLU A 222 2.87 7.62 4.84
CA GLU A 222 3.35 6.62 5.82
C GLU A 222 2.32 5.54 6.15
N GLY A 223 1.57 5.09 5.14
CA GLY A 223 0.56 4.04 5.26
C GLY A 223 -0.72 4.44 6.02
N SER A 224 -0.89 5.72 6.35
CA SER A 224 -2.06 6.23 7.09
C SER A 224 -3.04 6.95 6.17
N VAL A 225 -4.31 6.53 6.18
CA VAL A 225 -5.39 7.19 5.42
C VAL A 225 -5.61 8.64 5.88
N ASP A 226 -5.51 8.91 7.18
CA ASP A 226 -5.64 10.27 7.71
C ASP A 226 -4.53 11.20 7.20
N ASN A 227 -3.30 10.69 7.11
CA ASN A 227 -2.21 11.42 6.50
C ASN A 227 -2.40 11.54 4.98
N ALA A 228 -2.98 10.52 4.33
CA ALA A 228 -3.27 10.56 2.91
C ALA A 228 -4.24 11.69 2.54
N VAL A 229 -5.26 11.93 3.36
CA VAL A 229 -6.18 13.08 3.20
C VAL A 229 -5.41 14.40 3.32
N LYS A 230 -4.57 14.57 4.34
CA LYS A 230 -3.76 15.80 4.51
C LYS A 230 -2.81 16.04 3.34
N CYS A 231 -2.10 15.00 2.89
CA CYS A 231 -1.23 15.06 1.72
C CYS A 231 -2.00 15.43 0.45
N ALA A 232 -3.21 14.88 0.28
CA ALA A 232 -4.09 15.21 -0.84
C ALA A 232 -4.54 16.68 -0.79
N GLU A 233 -4.92 17.20 0.39
CA GLU A 233 -5.27 18.61 0.57
C GLU A 233 -4.12 19.53 0.15
N GLU A 234 -2.89 19.24 0.62
CA GLU A 234 -1.71 20.03 0.29
C GLU A 234 -1.40 20.01 -1.22
N LEU A 235 -1.49 18.83 -1.86
CA LEU A 235 -1.23 18.72 -3.30
C LEU A 235 -2.32 19.41 -4.14
N LEU A 236 -3.59 19.27 -3.75
CA LEU A 236 -4.71 19.86 -4.48
C LEU A 236 -4.77 21.41 -4.37
N ASP A 237 -4.00 22.01 -3.47
CA ASP A 237 -3.85 23.45 -3.35
C ASP A 237 -2.72 24.03 -4.23
N TYR A 238 -1.95 23.19 -4.92
CA TYR A 238 -0.91 23.66 -5.85
C TYR A 238 -1.53 24.39 -7.05
N PRO A 239 -0.99 25.56 -7.43
CA PRO A 239 -1.46 26.26 -8.62
C PRO A 239 -1.15 25.43 -9.88
N ASP A 240 -2.02 25.53 -10.87
CA ASP A 240 -1.92 24.80 -12.17
C ASP A 240 -1.94 23.27 -12.05
N LEU A 241 -2.35 22.72 -10.91
CA LEU A 241 -2.55 21.28 -10.78
C LEU A 241 -3.73 20.84 -11.64
N LYS A 242 -3.51 19.83 -12.46
CA LYS A 242 -4.52 19.23 -13.34
C LYS A 242 -4.67 17.72 -13.17
N GLY A 243 -3.73 17.07 -12.49
CA GLY A 243 -3.80 15.64 -12.25
C GLY A 243 -3.12 15.22 -10.96
N VAL A 244 -3.57 14.09 -10.42
CA VAL A 244 -2.98 13.45 -9.23
C VAL A 244 -2.84 11.96 -9.44
N PHE A 245 -1.73 11.41 -8.95
CA PHE A 245 -1.44 9.98 -8.98
C PHE A 245 -1.26 9.45 -7.56
N GLY A 246 -2.16 8.55 -7.15
CA GLY A 246 -2.06 7.77 -5.92
C GLY A 246 -1.43 6.40 -6.21
N THR A 247 -0.27 6.13 -5.63
CA THR A 247 0.52 4.93 -5.99
C THR A 247 0.05 3.64 -5.31
N ASN A 248 -0.87 3.73 -4.36
CA ASN A 248 -1.47 2.60 -3.64
C ASN A 248 -2.90 2.94 -3.20
N ASN A 249 -3.61 1.96 -2.65
CA ASN A 249 -5.00 2.13 -2.18
C ASN A 249 -5.16 3.33 -1.24
N GLY A 250 -4.37 3.43 -0.16
CA GLY A 250 -4.49 4.51 0.81
C GLY A 250 -4.30 5.90 0.20
N SER A 251 -3.31 6.08 -0.69
CA SER A 251 -3.10 7.33 -1.43
C SER A 251 -4.28 7.66 -2.35
N THR A 252 -4.84 6.64 -3.02
CA THR A 252 -6.01 6.79 -3.89
C THR A 252 -7.24 7.22 -3.11
N VAL A 253 -7.50 6.59 -1.95
CA VAL A 253 -8.59 6.96 -1.02
C VAL A 253 -8.45 8.41 -0.56
N GLY A 254 -7.23 8.83 -0.17
CA GLY A 254 -6.98 10.21 0.25
C GLY A 254 -7.37 11.23 -0.83
N PHE A 255 -6.95 11.01 -2.08
CA PHE A 255 -7.35 11.87 -3.19
C PHE A 255 -8.85 11.80 -3.47
N ALA A 256 -9.44 10.61 -3.51
CA ALA A 256 -10.85 10.43 -3.83
C ALA A 256 -11.77 11.15 -2.83
N ARG A 257 -11.45 11.08 -1.53
CA ARG A 257 -12.20 11.81 -0.47
C ARG A 257 -12.16 13.32 -0.68
N VAL A 258 -10.95 13.89 -0.77
CA VAL A 258 -10.81 15.35 -0.88
C VAL A 258 -11.41 15.89 -2.19
N ILE A 259 -11.19 15.18 -3.31
CA ILE A 259 -11.75 15.56 -4.61
C ILE A 259 -13.26 15.48 -4.61
N GLY A 260 -13.84 14.42 -4.02
CA GLY A 260 -15.28 14.27 -3.88
C GLY A 260 -15.90 15.34 -2.98
N GLU A 261 -15.32 15.60 -1.81
CA GLU A 261 -15.78 16.59 -0.85
C GLU A 261 -15.70 18.03 -1.42
N ARG A 262 -14.62 18.36 -2.13
CA ARG A 262 -14.43 19.69 -2.74
C ARG A 262 -15.10 19.84 -4.11
N GLY A 263 -15.61 18.75 -4.71
CA GLY A 263 -16.25 18.75 -6.02
C GLY A 263 -15.30 19.11 -7.17
N LEU A 264 -14.03 18.68 -7.11
CA LEU A 264 -12.97 19.03 -8.06
C LEU A 264 -13.04 18.16 -9.33
N LYS A 265 -13.98 18.46 -10.23
CA LYS A 265 -14.26 17.65 -11.42
C LYS A 265 -13.23 17.79 -12.54
N ASP A 266 -12.46 18.87 -12.54
CA ASP A 266 -11.45 19.19 -13.56
C ASP A 266 -10.08 18.55 -13.30
N ILE A 267 -9.90 17.86 -12.18
CA ILE A 267 -8.67 17.17 -11.82
C ILE A 267 -8.73 15.72 -12.35
N ALA A 268 -7.74 15.33 -13.15
CA ALA A 268 -7.56 13.95 -13.57
C ALA A 268 -6.99 13.12 -12.41
N VAL A 269 -7.64 12.01 -12.10
CA VAL A 269 -7.20 11.11 -11.01
C VAL A 269 -6.77 9.78 -11.59
N VAL A 270 -5.54 9.38 -11.30
CA VAL A 270 -5.08 8.01 -11.51
C VAL A 270 -4.74 7.42 -10.15
N GLY A 271 -5.29 6.25 -9.87
CA GLY A 271 -5.10 5.56 -8.60
C GLY A 271 -4.74 4.10 -8.76
N PHE A 272 -4.59 3.44 -7.62
CA PHE A 272 -4.50 1.99 -7.50
C PHE A 272 -5.66 1.47 -6.66
N ASP A 273 -6.14 0.29 -7.02
CA ASP A 273 -7.19 -0.48 -6.38
C ASP A 273 -8.59 0.16 -6.48
N TYR A 274 -9.60 -0.51 -5.94
CA TYR A 274 -11.01 -0.11 -6.11
C TYR A 274 -11.71 -0.07 -4.74
N SER A 275 -11.52 1.05 -4.03
CA SER A 275 -12.25 1.33 -2.80
C SER A 275 -13.62 1.98 -3.07
N GLU A 276 -14.47 2.04 -2.06
CA GLU A 276 -15.78 2.71 -2.15
C GLU A 276 -15.67 4.17 -2.62
N GLU A 277 -14.64 4.89 -2.18
CA GLU A 277 -14.42 6.29 -2.54
C GLU A 277 -14.10 6.47 -4.02
N ILE A 278 -13.19 5.63 -4.56
CA ILE A 278 -12.84 5.70 -5.98
C ILE A 278 -14.00 5.21 -6.85
N ALA A 279 -14.71 4.16 -6.40
CA ALA A 279 -15.91 3.64 -7.04
C ALA A 279 -16.99 4.71 -7.16
N ALA A 280 -17.22 5.50 -6.11
CA ALA A 280 -18.20 6.59 -6.12
C ALA A 280 -17.87 7.65 -7.19
N LEU A 281 -16.58 8.04 -7.31
CA LEU A 281 -16.16 9.00 -8.34
C LEU A 281 -16.35 8.42 -9.77
N ILE A 282 -15.92 7.16 -10.01
CA ILE A 282 -16.04 6.50 -11.31
C ILE A 282 -17.51 6.34 -11.70
N ASN A 283 -18.36 5.82 -10.80
CA ASN A 283 -19.75 5.52 -11.07
C ASN A 283 -20.61 6.77 -11.29
N SER A 284 -20.27 7.88 -10.61
CA SER A 284 -20.96 9.16 -10.84
C SER A 284 -20.88 9.61 -12.31
N GLY A 285 -19.78 9.30 -13.00
CA GLY A 285 -19.51 9.76 -14.36
C GLY A 285 -19.22 11.26 -14.48
N GLU A 286 -19.08 11.96 -13.35
CA GLU A 286 -18.84 13.40 -13.30
C GLU A 286 -17.36 13.76 -13.18
N TYR A 287 -16.53 12.82 -12.73
CA TYR A 287 -15.10 12.98 -12.50
C TYR A 287 -14.28 12.24 -13.55
N THR A 288 -13.11 12.74 -13.84
CA THR A 288 -12.17 12.11 -14.77
C THR A 288 -11.20 11.24 -14.00
N VAL A 289 -11.54 9.97 -13.86
CA VAL A 289 -10.88 9.02 -12.97
C VAL A 289 -10.56 7.72 -13.69
N SER A 290 -9.37 7.19 -13.44
CA SER A 290 -8.96 5.83 -13.78
C SER A 290 -8.22 5.23 -12.60
N THR A 291 -8.40 3.94 -12.34
CA THR A 291 -7.62 3.23 -11.34
C THR A 291 -7.06 1.93 -11.91
N ILE A 292 -5.89 1.54 -11.43
CA ILE A 292 -5.25 0.28 -11.76
C ILE A 292 -5.65 -0.73 -10.68
N LEU A 293 -6.53 -1.65 -11.06
CA LEU A 293 -6.95 -2.73 -10.19
C LEU A 293 -5.95 -3.88 -10.31
N GLN A 294 -5.42 -4.33 -9.20
CA GLN A 294 -4.58 -5.51 -9.10
C GLN A 294 -5.48 -6.76 -8.93
N LYS A 295 -4.92 -7.95 -9.03
CA LYS A 295 -5.66 -9.20 -8.81
C LYS A 295 -5.40 -9.74 -7.41
N GLN A 296 -5.89 -9.04 -6.42
CA GLN A 296 -5.67 -9.31 -5.00
C GLN A 296 -6.16 -10.69 -4.58
N TYR A 297 -7.37 -11.07 -4.99
CA TYR A 297 -7.95 -12.38 -4.70
C TYR A 297 -7.05 -13.52 -5.19
N ASP A 298 -6.53 -13.40 -6.42
CA ASP A 298 -5.64 -14.39 -7.01
C ASP A 298 -4.32 -14.51 -6.22
N MET A 299 -3.79 -13.41 -5.66
CA MET A 299 -2.61 -13.44 -4.80
C MET A 299 -2.84 -14.29 -3.55
N GLY A 300 -3.97 -14.09 -2.87
CA GLY A 300 -4.35 -14.86 -1.68
C GLY A 300 -4.59 -16.33 -1.99
N TYR A 301 -5.47 -16.62 -2.95
CA TYR A 301 -5.86 -17.99 -3.33
C TYR A 301 -4.66 -18.79 -3.85
N THR A 302 -3.91 -18.22 -4.80
CA THR A 302 -2.74 -18.90 -5.40
C THR A 302 -1.60 -19.03 -4.40
N GLY A 303 -1.45 -18.07 -3.49
CA GLY A 303 -0.50 -18.16 -2.38
C GLY A 303 -0.73 -19.40 -1.53
N VAL A 304 -1.98 -19.67 -1.12
CA VAL A 304 -2.34 -20.89 -0.36
C VAL A 304 -2.12 -22.15 -1.20
N LYS A 305 -2.51 -22.12 -2.48
CA LYS A 305 -2.30 -23.27 -3.39
C LYS A 305 -0.83 -23.63 -3.50
N SER A 306 0.04 -22.66 -3.64
CA SER A 306 1.49 -22.86 -3.72
C SER A 306 2.09 -23.31 -2.40
N ALA A 307 1.65 -22.75 -1.26
CA ALA A 307 2.06 -23.20 0.05
C ALA A 307 1.75 -24.71 0.24
N MET A 308 0.54 -25.15 -0.12
CA MET A 308 0.17 -26.57 -0.04
C MET A 308 0.96 -27.47 -1.00
N ALA A 309 1.25 -27.01 -2.21
CA ALA A 309 2.10 -27.72 -3.17
C ALA A 309 3.54 -27.90 -2.62
N LEU A 310 4.12 -26.84 -2.06
CA LEU A 310 5.44 -26.87 -1.43
C LEU A 310 5.49 -27.82 -0.23
N ILE A 311 4.48 -27.78 0.63
CA ILE A 311 4.35 -28.72 1.77
C ILE A 311 4.30 -30.18 1.30
N SER A 312 3.71 -30.44 0.13
CA SER A 312 3.65 -31.79 -0.47
C SER A 312 4.96 -32.20 -1.15
N GLY A 313 5.96 -31.33 -1.21
CA GLY A 313 7.28 -31.57 -1.81
C GLY A 313 7.40 -31.18 -3.29
N GLU A 314 6.40 -30.50 -3.85
CA GLU A 314 6.50 -29.91 -5.17
C GLU A 314 7.49 -28.73 -5.16
N LYS A 315 8.04 -28.41 -6.34
CA LYS A 315 8.96 -27.26 -6.49
C LYS A 315 8.35 -26.23 -7.41
N MET A 316 8.47 -24.98 -7.05
CA MET A 316 8.11 -23.89 -7.96
C MET A 316 9.15 -23.79 -9.08
N THR A 317 8.68 -23.59 -10.30
CA THR A 317 9.54 -23.45 -11.49
C THR A 317 10.00 -22.02 -11.71
N GLU A 318 9.18 -21.06 -11.27
CA GLU A 318 9.43 -19.64 -11.38
C GLU A 318 9.37 -18.98 -10.00
N LYS A 319 10.28 -18.06 -9.74
CA LYS A 319 10.31 -17.30 -8.49
C LYS A 319 9.38 -16.10 -8.48
N PHE A 320 8.94 -15.66 -9.65
CA PHE A 320 8.04 -14.51 -9.82
C PHE A 320 6.89 -14.91 -10.74
N SER A 321 5.69 -14.50 -10.38
CA SER A 321 4.50 -14.64 -11.20
C SER A 321 3.70 -13.33 -11.16
N ASP A 322 3.63 -12.66 -12.32
CA ASP A 322 2.76 -11.49 -12.49
C ASP A 322 1.29 -11.93 -12.43
N THR A 323 0.54 -11.37 -11.51
CA THR A 323 -0.90 -11.60 -11.40
C THR A 323 -1.71 -10.77 -12.40
N GLY A 324 -1.08 -9.77 -13.02
CA GLY A 324 -1.70 -8.87 -13.98
C GLY A 324 -2.48 -7.72 -13.33
N ILE A 325 -2.99 -6.84 -14.19
CA ILE A 325 -3.78 -5.66 -13.81
C ILE A 325 -5.00 -5.51 -14.70
N VAL A 326 -6.00 -4.76 -14.21
CA VAL A 326 -7.15 -4.30 -14.99
C VAL A 326 -7.31 -2.78 -14.81
N VAL A 327 -7.55 -2.06 -15.89
CA VAL A 327 -7.81 -0.61 -15.84
C VAL A 327 -9.30 -0.38 -15.66
N VAL A 328 -9.68 0.27 -14.56
CA VAL A 328 -11.06 0.58 -14.21
C VAL A 328 -11.30 2.08 -14.31
N ASN A 329 -12.20 2.47 -15.17
CA ASN A 329 -12.69 3.83 -15.34
C ASN A 329 -14.15 3.79 -15.83
N LYS A 330 -14.77 4.94 -16.08
CA LYS A 330 -16.17 5.01 -16.53
C LYS A 330 -16.43 4.25 -17.83
N ASP A 331 -15.46 4.14 -18.72
CA ASP A 331 -15.62 3.51 -20.03
C ASP A 331 -15.38 1.98 -19.97
N THR A 332 -14.79 1.48 -18.89
CA THR A 332 -14.39 0.07 -18.73
C THR A 332 -15.13 -0.65 -17.60
N VAL A 333 -15.67 0.05 -16.60
CA VAL A 333 -16.26 -0.54 -15.38
C VAL A 333 -17.35 -1.58 -15.65
N ASP A 334 -18.06 -1.45 -16.77
CA ASP A 334 -19.12 -2.38 -17.17
C ASP A 334 -18.66 -3.55 -18.05
N ARG A 335 -17.38 -3.65 -18.41
CA ARG A 335 -16.85 -4.77 -19.20
C ARG A 335 -16.80 -6.04 -18.37
N ASP A 336 -17.02 -7.19 -19.01
CA ASP A 336 -17.04 -8.48 -18.30
C ASP A 336 -15.74 -8.78 -17.56
N GLU A 337 -14.58 -8.49 -18.16
CA GLU A 337 -13.25 -8.63 -17.54
C GLU A 337 -13.12 -7.79 -16.27
N VAL A 338 -13.62 -6.55 -16.29
CA VAL A 338 -13.57 -5.65 -15.12
C VAL A 338 -14.53 -6.11 -14.04
N ARG A 339 -15.75 -6.50 -14.43
CA ARG A 339 -16.75 -7.05 -13.49
C ARG A 339 -16.24 -8.30 -12.80
N GLU A 340 -15.60 -9.21 -13.53
CA GLU A 340 -15.00 -10.41 -12.97
C GLU A 340 -13.90 -10.05 -11.95
N ALA A 341 -13.01 -9.12 -12.29
CA ALA A 341 -11.96 -8.65 -11.39
C ALA A 341 -12.53 -7.93 -10.14
N LEU A 342 -13.74 -7.34 -10.25
CA LEU A 342 -14.42 -6.64 -9.15
C LEU A 342 -15.33 -7.55 -8.30
N LEU A 343 -15.50 -8.83 -8.64
CA LEU A 343 -16.41 -9.72 -7.90
C LEU A 343 -16.04 -9.90 -6.43
N HIS A 344 -14.80 -9.67 -6.09
CA HIS A 344 -14.26 -9.81 -4.74
C HIS A 344 -13.88 -8.46 -4.09
N ASN A 345 -14.12 -7.32 -4.76
CA ASN A 345 -13.82 -5.96 -4.26
C ASN A 345 -15.05 -5.25 -3.72
#